data_6e5560296cb7429a173a13df4e5edc81
#
_entry.id   6e5560296cb7429a173a13df4e5edc81
#
_cell.length_a   1.000
_cell.length_b   1.000
_cell.length_c   1.000
_cell.angle_alpha   90.00
_cell.angle_beta   90.00
_cell.angle_gamma   90.00
#
_symmetry.space_group_name_H-M   'P 1'
#
loop_
_entity.id
_entity.type
_entity.pdbx_description
1 polymer ?
#
loop_
_entity_poly.entity_id
_entity_poly.type
_entity_poly.pdbx_seq_one_letter_code
_entity_poly.pdbx_strand_id
1 'polypeptide(L)'
;NTIDNKVLEMYEDMALEQLSSDKSFDSTFTAVKSSASGIVSYYMDGYEDFDINNLSADDFDKTKYSKELLKKSDIVESGKPVYKIIDDEDWKIAVMLTKEEYSKVKKDEHVRFRINDSSKKISAKYETIEKDGNYFIIIDMSRYLAEYVSERYLNLTFIFSETKGLKIPNS
;
A
#
# COMPACT_ATOMS: atom_id res chain seq x y z
N ASN A 1 6.84 -8.04 -17.64
CA ASN A 1 5.47 -7.55 -17.56
C ASN A 1 5.25 -6.22 -18.27
N THR A 2 6.27 -5.69 -18.98
CA THR A 2 6.13 -4.50 -19.85
C THR A 2 5.30 -4.82 -21.12
N ILE A 3 5.21 -6.09 -21.50
CA ILE A 3 4.45 -6.55 -22.67
C ILE A 3 2.95 -6.56 -22.35
N ASP A 4 2.57 -6.97 -21.14
CA ASP A 4 1.16 -7.05 -20.73
C ASP A 4 0.52 -5.65 -20.64
N ASN A 5 1.26 -4.65 -20.16
CA ASN A 5 0.77 -3.28 -20.10
C ASN A 5 0.56 -2.66 -21.50
N LYS A 6 1.50 -2.90 -22.45
CA LYS A 6 1.34 -2.44 -23.81
C LYS A 6 0.17 -3.10 -24.54
N VAL A 7 -0.10 -4.36 -24.25
CA VAL A 7 -1.26 -5.07 -24.82
C VAL A 7 -2.55 -4.52 -24.24
N LEU A 8 -2.58 -4.23 -22.93
CA LEU A 8 -3.73 -3.62 -22.27
C LEU A 8 -4.01 -2.22 -22.83
N GLU A 9 -2.97 -1.36 -22.94
CA GLU A 9 -3.07 -0.03 -23.56
C GLU A 9 -3.61 -0.11 -25.00
N MET A 10 -3.12 -1.06 -25.80
CA MET A 10 -3.65 -1.27 -27.15
C MET A 10 -5.13 -1.66 -27.18
N TYR A 11 -5.58 -2.52 -26.26
CA TYR A 11 -7.00 -2.89 -26.19
C TYR A 11 -7.86 -1.72 -25.70
N GLU A 12 -7.37 -0.92 -24.78
CA GLU A 12 -8.05 0.29 -24.30
C GLU A 12 -8.17 1.33 -25.42
N ASP A 13 -7.09 1.59 -26.16
CA ASP A 13 -7.09 2.51 -27.30
C ASP A 13 -8.03 2.03 -28.42
N MET A 14 -8.00 0.73 -28.76
CA MET A 14 -8.91 0.15 -29.74
C MET A 14 -10.38 0.22 -29.30
N ALA A 15 -10.67 0.00 -28.03
CA ALA A 15 -12.03 0.12 -27.49
C ALA A 15 -12.51 1.57 -27.52
N LEU A 16 -11.65 2.52 -27.16
CA LEU A 16 -11.94 3.96 -27.24
C LEU A 16 -12.14 4.41 -28.69
N GLU A 17 -11.35 3.90 -29.64
CA GLU A 17 -11.48 4.23 -31.06
C GLU A 17 -12.76 3.65 -31.67
N GLN A 18 -13.18 2.44 -31.29
CA GLN A 18 -14.46 1.86 -31.66
C GLN A 18 -15.65 2.65 -31.09
N LEU A 19 -15.57 3.05 -29.81
CA LEU A 19 -16.60 3.89 -29.17
C LEU A 19 -16.69 5.27 -29.80
N SER A 20 -15.57 5.89 -30.19
CA SER A 20 -15.53 7.20 -30.84
C SER A 20 -15.96 7.20 -32.30
N SER A 21 -15.90 6.06 -32.99
CA SER A 21 -16.32 5.92 -34.39
C SER A 21 -17.84 5.80 -34.55
N ASP A 22 -18.56 5.44 -33.49
CA ASP A 22 -20.02 5.33 -33.52
C ASP A 22 -20.66 6.69 -33.13
N LYS A 23 -21.01 7.48 -34.15
CA LYS A 23 -21.60 8.83 -33.96
C LYS A 23 -22.89 8.84 -33.12
N SER A 24 -23.52 7.71 -32.90
CA SER A 24 -24.70 7.60 -32.04
C SER A 24 -24.33 7.66 -30.54
N PHE A 25 -23.09 7.34 -30.17
CA PHE A 25 -22.58 7.38 -28.81
C PHE A 25 -22.08 8.77 -28.37
N ASP A 26 -21.63 9.60 -29.32
CA ASP A 26 -20.95 10.87 -29.02
C ASP A 26 -21.81 11.89 -28.28
N SER A 27 -23.14 11.77 -28.32
CA SER A 27 -24.07 12.63 -27.59
C SER A 27 -24.45 12.12 -26.20
N THR A 28 -24.12 10.86 -25.86
CA THR A 28 -24.60 10.17 -24.66
C THR A 28 -23.48 9.91 -23.65
N PHE A 29 -22.21 9.90 -24.10
CA PHE A 29 -21.09 9.55 -23.24
C PHE A 29 -20.09 10.71 -23.14
N THR A 30 -19.70 11.03 -21.91
CA THR A 30 -18.60 11.95 -21.63
C THR A 30 -17.39 11.15 -21.16
N ALA A 31 -16.31 11.18 -21.91
CA ALA A 31 -15.05 10.58 -21.50
C ALA A 31 -14.44 11.39 -20.34
N VAL A 32 -14.27 10.76 -19.21
CA VAL A 32 -13.58 11.32 -18.05
C VAL A 32 -12.15 10.77 -18.02
N LYS A 33 -11.18 11.65 -18.20
CA LYS A 33 -9.76 11.29 -18.12
C LYS A 33 -9.27 11.48 -16.70
N SER A 34 -8.30 10.64 -16.30
CA SER A 34 -7.57 10.81 -15.06
C SER A 34 -6.86 12.17 -15.02
N SER A 35 -6.87 12.83 -13.87
CA SER A 35 -6.16 14.10 -13.65
C SER A 35 -4.68 13.93 -13.37
N ALA A 36 -4.24 12.70 -13.03
CA ALA A 36 -2.86 12.38 -12.68
C ALA A 36 -2.50 10.95 -13.09
N SER A 37 -1.20 10.69 -13.23
CA SER A 37 -0.66 9.33 -13.34
C SER A 37 -0.44 8.77 -11.94
N GLY A 38 -0.66 7.46 -11.75
CA GLY A 38 -0.44 6.82 -10.45
C GLY A 38 -1.08 5.43 -10.37
N ILE A 39 -1.09 4.87 -9.18
CA ILE A 39 -1.75 3.59 -8.89
C ILE A 39 -3.23 3.86 -8.60
N VAL A 40 -4.10 3.21 -9.34
CA VAL A 40 -5.55 3.30 -9.11
C VAL A 40 -5.97 2.32 -8.02
N SER A 41 -6.68 2.82 -7.00
CA SER A 41 -7.32 2.01 -5.97
C SER A 41 -8.82 2.24 -5.96
N TYR A 42 -9.58 1.16 -5.92
CA TYR A 42 -11.03 1.18 -5.76
C TYR A 42 -11.48 1.02 -4.30
N TYR A 43 -10.56 1.13 -3.35
CA TYR A 43 -10.87 1.02 -1.93
C TYR A 43 -10.57 2.33 -1.22
N MET A 44 -11.50 2.71 -0.33
CA MET A 44 -11.32 3.77 0.67
C MET A 44 -11.55 3.20 2.07
N ASP A 45 -10.81 3.69 3.05
CA ASP A 45 -10.89 3.21 4.43
C ASP A 45 -10.92 4.33 5.48
N GLY A 46 -10.97 5.58 5.02
CA GLY A 46 -11.02 6.76 5.89
C GLY A 46 -9.66 7.21 6.45
N TYR A 47 -8.57 6.56 6.01
CA TYR A 47 -7.20 6.93 6.39
C TYR A 47 -6.45 7.67 5.28
N GLU A 48 -7.16 8.15 4.26
CA GLU A 48 -6.56 8.83 3.12
C GLU A 48 -5.76 10.08 3.53
N ASP A 49 -6.30 10.84 4.49
CA ASP A 49 -5.68 12.09 5.02
C ASP A 49 -5.05 11.86 6.41
N PHE A 50 -4.72 10.62 6.76
CA PHE A 50 -4.20 10.29 8.08
C PHE A 50 -2.79 10.88 8.28
N ASP A 51 -2.66 11.73 9.29
CA ASP A 51 -1.35 12.25 9.71
C ASP A 51 -0.68 11.27 10.68
N ILE A 52 0.45 10.71 10.27
CA ILE A 52 1.25 9.76 11.05
C ILE A 52 1.68 10.30 12.42
N ASN A 53 1.75 11.64 12.58
CA ASN A 53 2.06 12.27 13.88
C ASN A 53 0.92 12.10 14.89
N ASN A 54 -0.28 11.83 14.43
CA ASN A 54 -1.44 11.56 15.28
C ASN A 54 -1.61 10.08 15.63
N LEU A 55 -0.67 9.23 15.25
CA LEU A 55 -0.71 7.78 15.52
C LEU A 55 -0.95 7.48 17.00
N SER A 56 -1.84 6.53 17.25
CA SER A 56 -2.25 6.05 18.58
C SER A 56 -2.35 4.52 18.62
N ALA A 57 -2.50 3.93 19.78
CA ALA A 57 -2.69 2.48 19.92
C ALA A 57 -4.03 2.02 19.32
N ASP A 58 -5.04 2.89 19.28
CA ASP A 58 -6.35 2.58 18.70
C ASP A 58 -6.29 2.30 17.19
N ASP A 59 -5.32 2.88 16.47
CA ASP A 59 -5.13 2.67 15.04
C ASP A 59 -4.65 1.25 14.70
N PHE A 60 -4.22 0.49 15.69
CA PHE A 60 -3.84 -0.92 15.55
C PHE A 60 -4.96 -1.90 15.87
N ASP A 61 -6.14 -1.41 16.27
CA ASP A 61 -7.30 -2.25 16.53
C ASP A 61 -8.03 -2.61 15.23
N LYS A 62 -7.69 -3.77 14.68
CA LYS A 62 -8.29 -4.29 13.44
C LYS A 62 -9.80 -4.47 13.54
N THR A 63 -10.37 -4.56 14.72
CA THR A 63 -11.82 -4.76 14.90
C THR A 63 -12.64 -3.53 14.53
N LYS A 64 -12.03 -2.35 14.60
CA LYS A 64 -12.62 -1.07 14.22
C LYS A 64 -12.42 -0.70 12.75
N TYR A 65 -11.62 -1.48 12.03
CA TYR A 65 -11.28 -1.22 10.64
C TYR A 65 -12.39 -1.67 9.69
N SER A 66 -12.71 -0.81 8.75
CA SER A 66 -13.55 -1.14 7.61
C SER A 66 -13.02 -0.47 6.35
N LYS A 67 -13.21 -1.11 5.22
CA LYS A 67 -12.92 -0.51 3.92
C LYS A 67 -14.15 -0.56 3.02
N GLU A 68 -14.34 0.47 2.25
CA GLU A 68 -15.41 0.60 1.28
C GLU A 68 -14.88 0.31 -0.12
N LEU A 69 -15.61 -0.52 -0.87
CA LEU A 69 -15.37 -0.71 -2.30
C LEU A 69 -16.14 0.36 -3.08
N LEU A 70 -15.43 1.24 -3.77
CA LEU A 70 -16.02 2.35 -4.54
C LEU A 70 -16.73 1.86 -5.80
N LYS A 71 -16.22 0.82 -6.46
CA LYS A 71 -16.84 0.22 -7.65
C LYS A 71 -17.92 -0.78 -7.23
N LYS A 72 -19.12 -0.27 -6.92
CA LYS A 72 -20.26 -1.10 -6.45
C LYS A 72 -21.25 -1.48 -7.57
N SER A 73 -21.34 -0.70 -8.63
CA SER A 73 -22.32 -0.89 -9.71
C SER A 73 -21.85 -0.20 -11.00
N ASP A 74 -22.57 -0.45 -12.08
CA ASP A 74 -22.33 0.23 -13.37
C ASP A 74 -22.85 1.68 -13.38
N ILE A 75 -23.63 2.07 -12.37
CA ILE A 75 -24.16 3.43 -12.23
C ILE A 75 -23.43 4.14 -11.09
N VAL A 76 -22.86 5.28 -11.40
CA VAL A 76 -22.17 6.14 -10.43
C VAL A 76 -23.02 7.36 -10.15
N GLU A 77 -23.23 7.65 -8.87
CA GLU A 77 -23.94 8.84 -8.43
C GLU A 77 -23.02 10.06 -8.52
N SER A 78 -23.58 11.19 -8.97
CA SER A 78 -22.84 12.45 -9.05
C SER A 78 -22.28 12.87 -7.68
N GLY A 79 -21.01 13.25 -7.64
CA GLY A 79 -20.33 13.68 -6.40
C GLY A 79 -19.82 12.54 -5.50
N LYS A 80 -20.00 11.28 -5.90
CA LYS A 80 -19.41 10.16 -5.17
C LYS A 80 -18.05 9.78 -5.76
N PRO A 81 -17.07 9.40 -4.93
CA PRO A 81 -15.79 8.91 -5.41
C PRO A 81 -15.97 7.57 -6.14
N VAL A 82 -15.23 7.39 -7.23
CA VAL A 82 -15.26 6.17 -8.07
C VAL A 82 -13.98 5.38 -7.90
N TYR A 83 -12.88 6.06 -7.70
CA TYR A 83 -11.55 5.52 -7.43
C TYR A 83 -10.71 6.61 -6.78
N LYS A 84 -9.57 6.23 -6.24
CA LYS A 84 -8.50 7.14 -5.82
C LYS A 84 -7.24 6.86 -6.62
N ILE A 85 -6.45 7.89 -6.84
CA ILE A 85 -5.13 7.80 -7.48
C ILE A 85 -4.08 8.04 -6.40
N ILE A 86 -3.09 7.19 -6.36
CA ILE A 86 -1.92 7.31 -5.50
C ILE A 86 -0.77 7.65 -6.43
N ASP A 87 -0.33 8.89 -6.39
CA ASP A 87 0.65 9.49 -7.30
C ASP A 87 2.08 9.51 -6.73
N ASP A 88 2.26 9.08 -5.48
CA ASP A 88 3.55 8.95 -4.81
C ASP A 88 3.83 7.48 -4.47
N GLU A 89 5.06 7.02 -4.74
CA GLU A 89 5.51 5.68 -4.38
C GLU A 89 6.04 5.60 -2.94
N ASP A 90 6.27 6.74 -2.29
CA ASP A 90 6.71 6.80 -0.91
C ASP A 90 5.55 6.52 0.04
N TRP A 91 5.74 5.58 0.94
CA TRP A 91 4.75 5.18 1.92
C TRP A 91 5.39 4.78 3.24
N LYS A 92 4.59 4.66 4.27
CA LYS A 92 5.09 4.37 5.61
C LYS A 92 4.40 3.16 6.22
N ILE A 93 5.16 2.38 6.98
CA ILE A 93 4.62 1.29 7.80
C ILE A 93 4.79 1.68 9.27
N ALA A 94 3.70 1.85 9.97
CA ALA A 94 3.70 2.04 11.41
C ALA A 94 3.62 0.67 12.12
N VAL A 95 4.45 0.46 13.13
CA VAL A 95 4.44 -0.77 13.93
C VAL A 95 4.45 -0.40 15.40
N MET A 96 3.49 -0.93 16.14
CA MET A 96 3.49 -0.84 17.61
C MET A 96 4.32 -2.01 18.17
N LEU A 97 5.26 -1.70 19.04
CA LEU A 97 6.19 -2.64 19.63
C LEU A 97 6.01 -2.75 21.15
N THR A 98 6.36 -3.89 21.70
CA THR A 98 6.62 -4.01 23.12
C THR A 98 7.89 -3.23 23.51
N LYS A 99 8.04 -2.92 24.78
CA LYS A 99 9.24 -2.23 25.28
C LYS A 99 10.53 -3.02 25.00
N GLU A 100 10.46 -4.34 25.09
CA GLU A 100 11.57 -5.25 24.82
C GLU A 100 11.97 -5.21 23.32
N GLU A 101 11.00 -5.26 22.45
CA GLU A 101 11.23 -5.18 20.98
C GLU A 101 11.79 -3.81 20.60
N TYR A 102 11.21 -2.74 21.12
CA TYR A 102 11.68 -1.39 20.90
C TYR A 102 13.14 -1.21 21.32
N SER A 103 13.53 -1.79 22.46
CA SER A 103 14.92 -1.74 22.94
C SER A 103 15.91 -2.48 22.03
N LYS A 104 15.45 -3.50 21.29
CA LYS A 104 16.27 -4.23 20.31
C LYS A 104 16.40 -3.44 19.01
N VAL A 105 15.31 -2.84 18.54
CA VAL A 105 15.28 -2.09 17.28
C VAL A 105 16.09 -0.81 17.40
N LYS A 106 15.97 -0.04 18.48
CA LYS A 106 16.57 1.30 18.68
C LYS A 106 18.10 1.39 18.49
N LYS A 107 18.79 0.27 18.32
CA LYS A 107 20.25 0.21 18.21
C LYS A 107 20.78 0.33 16.78
N ASP A 108 19.92 0.15 15.81
CA ASP A 108 20.29 0.08 14.39
C ASP A 108 19.70 1.28 13.62
N GLU A 109 20.35 1.71 12.55
CA GLU A 109 19.84 2.76 11.65
C GLU A 109 18.79 2.23 10.68
N HIS A 110 18.75 0.92 10.46
CA HIS A 110 17.85 0.25 9.54
C HIS A 110 17.24 -0.97 10.20
N VAL A 111 15.95 -1.19 9.93
CA VAL A 111 15.30 -2.47 10.25
C VAL A 111 15.33 -3.39 9.04
N ARG A 112 15.48 -4.69 9.32
CA ARG A 112 15.35 -5.75 8.31
C ARG A 112 14.13 -6.59 8.64
N PHE A 113 13.29 -6.80 7.65
CA PHE A 113 12.03 -7.52 7.85
C PHE A 113 11.55 -8.18 6.56
N ARG A 114 10.50 -8.99 6.69
CA ARG A 114 9.68 -9.52 5.59
C ARG A 114 8.25 -9.06 5.81
N ILE A 115 7.52 -8.90 4.70
CA ILE A 115 6.10 -8.57 4.72
C ILE A 115 5.33 -9.83 4.38
N ASN A 116 4.32 -10.15 5.18
CA ASN A 116 3.49 -11.34 5.08
C ASN A 116 4.38 -12.61 4.99
N ASP A 117 4.02 -13.58 4.16
CA ASP A 117 4.80 -14.81 3.95
C ASP A 117 5.85 -14.69 2.84
N SER A 118 6.17 -13.46 2.42
CA SER A 118 7.16 -13.22 1.37
C SER A 118 8.56 -13.68 1.79
N SER A 119 9.29 -14.30 0.88
CA SER A 119 10.72 -14.60 1.06
C SER A 119 11.62 -13.38 0.90
N LYS A 120 11.09 -12.27 0.37
CA LYS A 120 11.83 -11.01 0.14
C LYS A 120 12.26 -10.41 1.48
N LYS A 121 13.56 -10.18 1.65
CA LYS A 121 14.11 -9.45 2.80
C LYS A 121 14.22 -7.98 2.42
N ILE A 122 13.59 -7.13 3.20
CA ILE A 122 13.58 -5.68 3.01
C ILE A 122 14.43 -5.06 4.11
N SER A 123 15.23 -4.06 3.75
CA SER A 123 15.95 -3.21 4.69
C SER A 123 15.52 -1.78 4.45
N ALA A 124 15.06 -1.10 5.48
CA ALA A 124 14.55 0.26 5.38
C ALA A 124 14.96 1.10 6.59
N LYS A 125 15.04 2.40 6.39
CA LYS A 125 15.18 3.38 7.47
C LYS A 125 13.90 3.44 8.28
N TYR A 126 14.00 3.88 9.51
CA TYR A 126 12.86 4.05 10.38
C TYR A 126 13.09 5.17 11.40
N GLU A 127 12.01 5.69 11.90
CA GLU A 127 11.98 6.61 13.03
C GLU A 127 11.29 5.95 14.22
N THR A 128 11.64 6.38 15.42
CA THR A 128 11.04 5.86 16.67
C THR A 128 10.17 6.93 17.29
N ILE A 129 8.99 6.54 17.74
CA ILE A 129 8.04 7.40 18.47
C ILE A 129 7.69 6.71 19.79
N GLU A 130 7.79 7.48 20.88
CA GLU A 130 7.25 7.07 22.18
C GLU A 130 6.14 8.06 22.55
N LYS A 131 4.92 7.55 22.69
CA LYS A 131 3.74 8.37 22.94
C LYS A 131 2.75 7.63 23.81
N ASP A 132 2.28 8.28 24.86
CA ASP A 132 1.28 7.76 25.81
C ASP A 132 1.63 6.38 26.39
N GLY A 133 2.93 6.13 26.62
CA GLY A 133 3.45 4.86 27.12
C GLY A 133 3.52 3.74 26.08
N ASN A 134 3.19 4.02 24.83
CA ASN A 134 3.31 3.11 23.70
C ASN A 134 4.56 3.41 22.88
N TYR A 135 5.12 2.37 22.28
CA TYR A 135 6.34 2.41 21.48
C TYR A 135 6.02 2.09 20.04
N PHE A 136 6.39 3.00 19.13
CA PHE A 136 6.14 2.84 17.71
C PHE A 136 7.44 2.99 16.94
N ILE A 137 7.52 2.31 15.80
CA ILE A 137 8.46 2.62 14.75
C ILE A 137 7.69 2.94 13.47
N ILE A 138 8.20 3.91 12.75
CA ILE A 138 7.69 4.31 11.43
C ILE A 138 8.77 3.98 10.41
N ILE A 139 8.48 3.03 9.55
CA ILE A 139 9.41 2.53 8.54
C ILE A 139 9.12 3.25 7.23
N ASP A 140 10.15 3.87 6.65
CA ASP A 140 10.05 4.55 5.36
C ASP A 140 10.22 3.56 4.21
N MET A 141 9.25 3.55 3.32
CA MET A 141 9.21 2.68 2.16
C MET A 141 9.11 3.50 0.87
N SER A 142 9.88 3.12 -0.15
CA SER A 142 9.86 3.72 -1.49
C SER A 142 9.71 2.68 -2.59
N ARG A 143 9.27 1.49 -2.25
CA ARG A 143 9.06 0.36 -3.17
C ARG A 143 7.92 -0.52 -2.70
N TYR A 144 7.41 -1.34 -3.62
CA TYR A 144 6.38 -2.36 -3.36
C TYR A 144 4.99 -1.81 -3.02
N LEU A 145 4.73 -0.50 -3.13
CA LEU A 145 3.42 0.07 -2.84
C LEU A 145 2.32 -0.64 -3.62
N ALA A 146 2.53 -0.89 -4.92
CA ALA A 146 1.56 -1.58 -5.77
C ALA A 146 1.18 -3.00 -5.29
N GLU A 147 2.10 -3.68 -4.58
CA GLU A 147 1.84 -5.02 -4.04
C GLU A 147 0.92 -4.97 -2.80
N TYR A 148 0.91 -3.84 -2.06
CA TYR A 148 0.23 -3.72 -0.75
C TYR A 148 -0.82 -2.61 -0.68
N VAL A 149 -1.05 -1.90 -1.76
CA VAL A 149 -1.93 -0.71 -1.81
C VAL A 149 -3.37 -0.96 -1.35
N SER A 150 -3.85 -2.19 -1.44
CA SER A 150 -5.19 -2.58 -0.99
C SER A 150 -5.23 -3.11 0.45
N GLU A 151 -4.09 -3.18 1.13
CA GLU A 151 -3.97 -3.71 2.48
C GLU A 151 -3.58 -2.62 3.48
N ARG A 152 -4.38 -2.43 4.52
CA ARG A 152 -4.05 -1.50 5.62
C ARG A 152 -3.16 -2.15 6.66
N TYR A 153 -3.35 -3.43 6.92
CA TYR A 153 -2.62 -4.16 7.94
C TYR A 153 -1.76 -5.25 7.29
N LEU A 154 -0.47 -5.20 7.58
CA LEU A 154 0.53 -6.15 7.10
C LEU A 154 1.10 -6.94 8.27
N ASN A 155 1.46 -8.20 8.04
CA ASN A 155 2.21 -8.97 9.00
C ASN A 155 3.71 -8.78 8.74
N LEU A 156 4.45 -8.29 9.74
CA LEU A 156 5.88 -8.08 9.63
C LEU A 156 6.64 -9.10 10.46
N THR A 157 7.65 -9.72 9.85
CA THR A 157 8.62 -10.56 10.54
C THR A 157 9.97 -9.86 10.57
N PHE A 158 10.35 -9.33 11.73
CA PHE A 158 11.65 -8.68 11.93
C PHE A 158 12.80 -9.68 11.96
N ILE A 159 13.94 -9.29 11.39
CA ILE A 159 15.16 -10.10 11.33
C ILE A 159 16.23 -9.36 12.15
N PHE A 160 16.36 -9.70 13.42
CA PHE A 160 17.31 -9.05 14.34
C PHE A 160 18.73 -9.61 14.23
N SER A 161 18.89 -10.88 13.85
CA SER A 161 20.21 -11.49 13.64
C SER A 161 20.13 -12.57 12.56
N GLU A 162 21.14 -12.64 11.72
CA GLU A 162 21.37 -13.77 10.82
C GLU A 162 22.70 -14.44 11.19
N THR A 163 22.63 -15.65 11.66
CA THR A 163 23.84 -16.47 11.84
C THR A 163 24.11 -17.20 10.53
N LYS A 164 25.18 -16.83 9.85
CA LYS A 164 25.72 -17.62 8.73
C LYS A 164 26.64 -18.69 9.30
N GLY A 165 26.17 -19.94 9.35
CA GLY A 165 26.94 -21.09 9.74
C GLY A 165 27.03 -22.12 8.61
N LEU A 166 28.16 -22.78 8.46
CA LEU A 166 28.28 -23.98 7.65
C LEU A 166 27.52 -25.10 8.36
N LYS A 167 26.51 -25.67 7.70
CA LYS A 167 25.81 -26.84 8.18
C LYS A 167 26.71 -28.03 7.92
N ILE A 168 27.37 -28.55 8.96
CA ILE A 168 28.14 -29.79 8.87
C ILE A 168 27.14 -30.94 9.06
N PRO A 169 26.99 -31.87 8.10
CA PRO A 169 26.17 -33.07 8.29
C PRO A 169 26.77 -33.89 9.42
N ASN A 170 25.93 -34.35 10.34
CA ASN A 170 26.34 -35.36 11.28
C ASN A 170 26.55 -36.69 10.52
N SER A 171 27.75 -37.22 10.62
CA SER A 171 28.10 -38.58 10.14
C SER A 171 27.55 -39.66 11.06
#